data_c317841248c8d780db8666f7113dfceb
#
_entry.id   c317841248c8d780db8666f7113dfceb
#
_cell.length_a   1.000
_cell.length_b   1.000
_cell.length_c   1.000
_cell.angle_alpha   90.00
_cell.angle_beta   90.00
_cell.angle_gamma   90.00
#
_symmetry.space_group_name_H-M   'P 1'
#
loop_
_entity.id
_entity.type
_entity.pdbx_description
1 polymer ?
#
loop_
_entity_poly.entity_id
_entity_poly.type
_entity_poly.pdbx_seq_one_letter_code
_entity_poly.pdbx_strand_id
1 'polypeptide(L)'
;MTNFEKVGVFMKTFGQEIKIKSELSSDKINELRISLIEEELDELKKAINDKDIKEVADALTDILYVTYGAGHAFGIDLDKCFSEVQNSNMSKLDDNGKPIYNENGKVMNCLLYTSPSPRD
;
A
#
# COMPACT_ATOMS: atom_id res chain seq x y z
N MET A 1 12.76 -9.52 9.36
CA MET A 1 11.93 -8.32 9.59
C MET A 1 11.41 -7.79 8.26
N THR A 2 10.11 -7.59 8.18
CA THR A 2 9.49 -7.05 6.96
C THR A 2 9.77 -5.56 6.81
N ASN A 3 9.51 -5.03 5.62
CA ASN A 3 9.67 -3.59 5.41
C ASN A 3 8.69 -2.79 6.28
N PHE A 4 7.47 -3.28 6.44
CA PHE A 4 6.50 -2.66 7.34
C PHE A 4 7.04 -2.59 8.77
N GLU A 5 7.62 -3.68 9.26
CA GLU A 5 8.21 -3.73 10.60
C GLU A 5 9.39 -2.77 10.75
N LYS A 6 10.21 -2.65 9.71
CA LYS A 6 11.34 -1.69 9.72
C LYS A 6 10.87 -0.26 9.88
N VAL A 7 9.77 0.11 9.21
CA VAL A 7 9.21 1.45 9.35
C VAL A 7 8.67 1.67 10.77
N GLY A 8 8.08 0.63 11.37
CA GLY A 8 7.66 0.68 12.77
C GLY A 8 8.83 0.96 13.71
N VAL A 9 9.97 0.32 13.48
CA VAL A 9 11.19 0.59 14.26
C VAL A 9 11.63 2.04 14.13
N PHE A 10 11.61 2.58 12.91
CA PHE A 10 11.95 3.99 12.69
C PHE A 10 11.02 4.90 13.49
N MET A 11 9.71 4.70 13.38
CA MET A 11 8.72 5.53 14.08
C MET A 11 8.90 5.49 15.59
N LYS A 12 9.12 4.29 16.12
CA LYS A 12 9.34 4.11 17.56
C LYS A 12 10.62 4.79 18.01
N THR A 13 11.69 4.66 17.24
CA THR A 13 12.98 5.27 17.56
C THR A 13 12.90 6.78 17.59
N PHE A 14 12.13 7.38 16.70
CA PHE A 14 11.98 8.82 16.58
C PHE A 14 10.76 9.38 17.33
N GLY A 15 10.15 8.56 18.19
CA GLY A 15 9.09 9.03 19.09
C GLY A 15 7.76 9.33 18.41
N GLN A 16 7.51 8.75 17.24
CA GLN A 16 6.23 8.91 16.57
C GLN A 16 5.23 7.90 17.12
N GLU A 17 3.98 8.30 17.20
CA GLU A 17 2.93 7.46 17.77
C GLU A 17 2.59 6.28 16.85
N ILE A 18 2.58 5.10 17.45
CA ILE A 18 2.13 3.87 16.80
C ILE A 18 0.90 3.39 17.57
N LYS A 19 -0.22 3.23 16.87
CA LYS A 19 -1.43 2.73 17.50
C LYS A 19 -1.45 1.21 17.50
N ILE A 20 -1.99 0.64 18.58
CA ILE A 20 -2.20 -0.79 18.70
C ILE A 20 -3.58 -1.16 18.15
N LYS A 21 -4.57 -0.32 18.46
CA LYS A 21 -5.94 -0.52 17.98
C LYS A 21 -6.11 0.16 16.63
N SER A 22 -6.75 -0.53 15.69
CA SER A 22 -7.01 0.03 14.36
C SER A 22 -8.09 1.09 14.43
N GLU A 23 -7.69 2.34 14.23
CA GLU A 23 -8.59 3.50 14.24
C GLU A 23 -7.90 4.69 13.60
N LEU A 24 -8.70 5.64 13.16
CA LEU A 24 -8.15 6.92 12.71
C LEU A 24 -7.55 7.66 13.90
N SER A 25 -6.58 8.49 13.63
CA SER A 25 -5.93 9.31 14.65
C SER A 25 -6.59 10.70 14.73
N SER A 26 -5.90 11.69 15.28
CA SER A 26 -6.37 13.06 15.26
C SER A 26 -6.41 13.58 13.81
N ASP A 27 -7.21 14.61 13.57
CA ASP A 27 -7.29 15.25 12.26
C ASP A 27 -5.91 15.67 11.76
N LYS A 28 -5.09 16.20 12.65
CA LYS A 28 -3.74 16.63 12.33
C LYS A 28 -2.87 15.48 11.81
N ILE A 29 -2.92 14.34 12.49
CA ILE A 29 -2.14 13.16 12.09
C ILE A 29 -2.70 12.57 10.80
N ASN A 30 -4.02 12.50 10.66
CA ASN A 30 -4.65 11.98 9.45
C ASN A 30 -4.25 12.81 8.24
N GLU A 31 -4.28 14.12 8.35
CA GLU A 31 -3.87 15.04 7.29
C GLU A 31 -2.39 14.93 6.98
N LEU A 32 -1.55 14.78 8.00
CA LEU A 32 -0.12 14.59 7.81
C LEU A 32 0.17 13.34 6.97
N ARG A 33 -0.50 12.24 7.28
CA ARG A 33 -0.26 10.98 6.55
C ARG A 33 -0.68 11.09 5.09
N ILE A 34 -1.77 11.77 4.81
CA ILE A 34 -2.17 12.05 3.43
C ILE A 34 -1.16 12.93 2.73
N SER A 35 -0.73 14.01 3.37
CA SER A 35 0.24 14.95 2.80
C SER A 35 1.56 14.27 2.44
N LEU A 36 2.04 13.37 3.29
CA LEU A 36 3.28 12.65 3.01
C LEU A 36 3.18 11.79 1.75
N ILE A 37 2.05 11.12 1.57
CA ILE A 37 1.82 10.30 0.38
C ILE A 37 1.70 11.20 -0.86
N GLU A 38 0.99 12.31 -0.76
CA GLU A 38 0.83 13.25 -1.87
C GLU A 38 2.16 13.85 -2.31
N GLU A 39 3.02 14.22 -1.36
CA GLU A 39 4.36 14.74 -1.68
C GLU A 39 5.17 13.74 -2.50
N GLU A 40 5.16 12.47 -2.08
CA GLU A 40 5.91 11.44 -2.79
C GLU A 40 5.32 11.13 -4.15
N LEU A 41 3.99 11.21 -4.26
CA LEU A 41 3.32 11.06 -5.55
C LEU A 41 3.72 12.18 -6.51
N ASP A 42 3.80 13.41 -6.03
CA ASP A 42 4.21 14.55 -6.85
C ASP A 42 5.66 14.40 -7.30
N GLU A 43 6.54 13.90 -6.43
CA GLU A 43 7.93 13.62 -6.80
C GLU A 43 8.02 12.52 -7.85
N LEU A 44 7.17 11.49 -7.74
CA LEU A 44 7.11 10.43 -8.75
C LEU A 44 6.71 10.99 -10.11
N LYS A 45 5.68 11.85 -10.14
CA LYS A 45 5.23 12.49 -11.39
C LYS A 45 6.35 13.30 -12.04
N LYS A 46 7.08 14.05 -11.23
CA LYS A 46 8.20 14.85 -11.70
C LYS A 46 9.32 13.97 -12.24
N ALA A 47 9.68 12.92 -11.51
CA ALA A 47 10.74 12.00 -11.91
C ALA A 47 10.42 11.30 -13.24
N ILE A 48 9.18 10.88 -13.43
CA ILE A 48 8.74 10.26 -14.69
C ILE A 48 8.80 11.29 -15.83
N ASN A 49 8.33 12.50 -15.57
CA ASN A 49 8.36 13.57 -16.58
C ASN A 49 9.80 13.90 -16.99
N ASP A 50 10.74 13.89 -16.04
CA ASP A 50 12.16 14.15 -16.28
C ASP A 50 12.88 12.92 -16.83
N LYS A 51 12.21 11.77 -16.93
CA LYS A 51 12.78 10.49 -17.38
C LYS A 51 14.00 10.07 -16.58
N ASP A 52 13.99 10.35 -15.28
CA ASP A 52 15.07 10.06 -14.36
C ASP A 52 14.73 8.80 -13.56
N ILE A 53 15.24 7.66 -14.02
CA ILE A 53 14.89 6.36 -13.41
C ILE A 53 15.36 6.25 -11.96
N LYS A 54 16.45 6.89 -11.60
CA LYS A 54 16.94 6.88 -10.24
C LYS A 54 15.97 7.59 -9.31
N GLU A 55 15.48 8.75 -9.71
CA GLU A 55 14.50 9.50 -8.95
C GLU A 55 13.15 8.78 -8.91
N VAL A 56 12.79 8.06 -9.97
CA VAL A 56 11.59 7.21 -9.96
C VAL A 56 11.71 6.13 -8.89
N ALA A 57 12.88 5.48 -8.80
CA ALA A 57 13.12 4.45 -7.78
C ALA A 57 13.01 5.04 -6.37
N ASP A 58 13.61 6.19 -6.16
CA ASP A 58 13.55 6.87 -4.87
C ASP A 58 12.11 7.23 -4.49
N ALA A 59 11.36 7.80 -5.42
CA ALA A 59 9.97 8.19 -5.17
C ALA A 59 9.07 6.99 -4.86
N LEU A 60 9.20 5.91 -5.63
CA LEU A 60 8.43 4.69 -5.38
C LEU A 60 8.76 4.09 -4.01
N THR A 61 10.04 4.09 -3.65
CA THR A 61 10.46 3.59 -2.34
C THR A 61 9.90 4.44 -1.22
N ASP A 62 9.93 5.77 -1.38
CA ASP A 62 9.40 6.68 -0.37
C ASP A 62 7.88 6.57 -0.24
N ILE A 63 7.17 6.30 -1.35
CA ILE A 63 5.72 6.03 -1.30
C ILE A 63 5.44 4.81 -0.41
N LEU A 64 6.21 3.73 -0.57
CA LEU A 64 6.09 2.56 0.29
C LEU A 64 6.36 2.93 1.75
N TYR A 65 7.42 3.69 1.98
CA TYR A 65 7.84 4.05 3.32
C TYR A 65 6.75 4.84 4.07
N VAL A 66 6.21 5.88 3.45
CA VAL A 66 5.19 6.71 4.10
C VAL A 66 3.83 6.00 4.19
N THR A 67 3.56 5.07 3.27
CA THR A 67 2.34 4.25 3.33
C THR A 67 2.41 3.30 4.53
N TYR A 68 3.55 2.63 4.74
CA TYR A 68 3.75 1.81 5.92
C TYR A 68 3.65 2.64 7.20
N GLY A 69 4.17 3.86 7.17
CA GLY A 69 4.04 4.79 8.29
C GLY A 69 2.58 5.09 8.62
N ALA A 70 1.75 5.29 7.62
CA ALA A 70 0.32 5.50 7.83
C ALA A 70 -0.33 4.26 8.47
N GLY A 71 0.08 3.07 8.05
CA GLY A 71 -0.40 1.83 8.67
C GLY A 71 -0.14 1.81 10.17
N HIS A 72 1.08 2.12 10.57
CA HIS A 72 1.42 2.18 12.00
C HIS A 72 0.65 3.29 12.72
N ALA A 73 0.50 4.45 12.10
CA ALA A 73 -0.21 5.56 12.70
C ALA A 73 -1.69 5.24 12.97
N PHE A 74 -2.29 4.35 12.17
CA PHE A 74 -3.68 3.95 12.30
C PHE A 74 -3.87 2.57 12.91
N GLY A 75 -2.79 1.95 13.39
CA GLY A 75 -2.87 0.62 14.02
C GLY A 75 -3.29 -0.49 13.07
N ILE A 76 -2.94 -0.38 11.81
CA ILE A 76 -3.27 -1.37 10.78
C ILE A 76 -2.05 -2.23 10.49
N ASP A 77 -2.20 -3.56 10.58
CA ASP A 77 -1.17 -4.50 10.19
C ASP A 77 -1.19 -4.65 8.67
N LEU A 78 -0.39 -3.84 7.99
CA LEU A 78 -0.37 -3.85 6.53
C LEU A 78 0.24 -5.12 5.94
N ASP A 79 1.10 -5.81 6.67
CA ASP A 79 1.62 -7.10 6.21
C ASP A 79 0.47 -8.12 6.07
N LYS A 80 -0.39 -8.16 7.07
CA LYS A 80 -1.55 -9.04 7.06
C LYS A 80 -2.56 -8.63 5.98
N CYS A 81 -2.83 -7.34 5.88
CA CYS A 81 -3.72 -6.81 4.84
C CYS A 81 -3.17 -7.13 3.45
N PHE A 82 -1.87 -6.98 3.26
CA PHE A 82 -1.25 -7.28 1.97
C PHE A 82 -1.38 -8.75 1.61
N SER A 83 -1.20 -9.65 2.59
CA SER A 83 -1.39 -11.09 2.38
C SER A 83 -2.81 -11.40 1.93
N GLU A 84 -3.80 -10.74 2.53
CA GLU A 84 -5.20 -10.94 2.14
C GLU A 84 -5.48 -10.43 0.72
N VAL A 85 -4.92 -9.28 0.36
CA VAL A 85 -5.03 -8.75 -1.00
C VAL A 85 -4.35 -9.69 -1.99
N GLN A 86 -3.18 -10.23 -1.65
CA GLN A 86 -2.47 -11.18 -2.49
C GLN A 86 -3.32 -12.43 -2.73
N ASN A 87 -3.90 -13.00 -1.68
CA ASN A 87 -4.76 -14.17 -1.80
C ASN A 87 -6.00 -13.87 -2.66
N SER A 88 -6.61 -12.71 -2.45
CA SER A 88 -7.74 -12.26 -3.24
C SER A 88 -7.38 -12.13 -4.72
N ASN A 89 -6.24 -11.51 -5.02
CA ASN A 89 -5.79 -11.35 -6.40
C ASN A 89 -5.46 -12.69 -7.06
N MET A 90 -4.84 -13.61 -6.32
CA MET A 90 -4.53 -14.93 -6.87
C MET A 90 -5.78 -15.78 -7.08
N SER A 91 -6.88 -15.48 -6.39
CA SER A 91 -8.16 -16.18 -6.61
C SER A 91 -8.82 -15.79 -7.94
N LYS A 92 -8.27 -14.80 -8.65
CA LYS A 92 -8.75 -14.39 -9.98
C LYS A 92 -8.30 -15.34 -11.10
N LEU A 93 -7.55 -16.37 -10.76
CA LEU A 93 -7.15 -17.39 -11.74
C LEU A 93 -8.30 -18.37 -11.97
N ASP A 94 -8.36 -18.92 -13.19
CA ASP A 94 -9.33 -19.96 -13.53
C ASP A 94 -8.88 -21.31 -12.95
N ASP A 95 -9.66 -22.38 -13.22
CA ASP A 95 -9.37 -23.72 -12.72
C ASP A 95 -8.04 -24.29 -13.24
N ASN A 96 -7.51 -23.74 -14.33
CA ASN A 96 -6.25 -24.16 -14.92
C ASN A 96 -5.08 -23.30 -14.46
N GLY A 97 -5.29 -22.42 -13.49
CA GLY A 97 -4.27 -21.52 -12.98
C GLY A 97 -3.97 -20.35 -13.89
N LYS A 98 -4.84 -20.03 -14.82
CA LYS A 98 -4.66 -18.93 -15.75
C LYS A 98 -5.54 -17.74 -15.41
N PRO A 99 -5.05 -16.50 -15.66
CA PRO A 99 -5.85 -15.32 -15.37
C PRO A 99 -7.06 -15.21 -16.30
N ILE A 100 -8.12 -14.61 -15.76
CA ILE A 100 -9.33 -14.28 -16.51
C ILE A 100 -9.34 -12.75 -16.67
N TYR A 101 -9.46 -12.31 -17.92
CA TYR A 101 -9.46 -10.88 -18.23
C TYR A 101 -10.84 -10.43 -18.71
N ASN A 102 -11.21 -9.18 -18.38
CA ASN A 102 -12.38 -8.58 -18.98
C ASN A 102 -12.03 -8.03 -20.37
N GLU A 103 -13.01 -7.48 -21.08
CA GLU A 103 -12.82 -6.96 -22.43
C GLU A 103 -11.86 -5.76 -22.51
N ASN A 104 -11.56 -5.13 -21.37
CA ASN A 104 -10.60 -4.02 -21.28
C ASN A 104 -9.20 -4.51 -20.90
N GLY A 105 -8.99 -5.84 -20.81
CA GLY A 105 -7.70 -6.41 -20.44
C GLY A 105 -7.40 -6.40 -18.94
N LYS A 106 -8.38 -6.05 -18.12
CA LYS A 106 -8.20 -6.03 -16.66
C LYS A 106 -8.49 -7.42 -16.10
N VAL A 107 -7.66 -7.87 -15.15
CA VAL A 107 -7.84 -9.17 -14.49
C VAL A 107 -9.14 -9.18 -13.70
N MET A 108 -9.95 -10.21 -13.90
CA MET A 108 -11.23 -10.38 -13.23
C MET A 108 -11.13 -11.39 -12.10
N ASN A 109 -12.01 -11.25 -11.11
CA ASN A 109 -12.16 -12.24 -10.05
C ASN A 109 -12.76 -13.54 -10.63
N CYS A 110 -12.36 -14.67 -10.02
CA CYS A 110 -12.98 -15.94 -10.33
C CYS A 110 -14.47 -15.87 -9.98
N LEU A 111 -15.33 -16.50 -10.80
CA LEU A 111 -16.76 -16.49 -10.59
C LEU A 111 -17.20 -17.08 -9.25
N LEU A 112 -16.39 -17.96 -8.67
CA LEU A 112 -16.68 -18.58 -7.38
C LEU A 112 -16.21 -17.76 -6.19
N TYR A 113 -15.50 -16.67 -6.44
CA TYR A 113 -14.99 -15.80 -5.40
C TYR A 113 -16.08 -14.84 -4.94
N THR A 114 -16.47 -14.94 -3.68
CA THR A 114 -17.57 -14.18 -3.12
C THR A 114 -17.17 -13.11 -2.12
N SER A 115 -15.95 -13.15 -1.61
CA SER A 115 -15.46 -12.11 -0.70
C SER A 115 -15.23 -10.81 -1.44
N PRO A 116 -15.72 -9.69 -0.91
CA PRO A 116 -15.42 -8.41 -1.52
C PRO A 116 -13.94 -8.11 -1.38
N SER A 117 -13.36 -7.61 -2.46
CA SER A 117 -12.00 -7.10 -2.44
C SER A 117 -12.08 -5.58 -2.50
N PRO A 118 -11.38 -4.84 -1.62
CA PRO A 118 -11.34 -3.39 -1.72
C PRO A 118 -10.56 -2.92 -2.94
N ARG A 119 -9.88 -3.84 -3.63
CA ARG A 119 -9.05 -3.51 -4.80
C ARG A 119 -9.21 -4.56 -5.87
N ASP A 120 -8.97 -4.15 -7.08
CA ASP A 120 -8.95 -5.02 -8.26
C ASP A 120 -7.52 -5.35 -8.67
#